data_964347665c326a8ac2243537a43899b4
#
_entry.id   964347665c326a8ac2243537a43899b4
#
_cell.length_a   1.000
_cell.length_b   1.000
_cell.length_c   1.000
_cell.angle_alpha   90.00
_cell.angle_beta   90.00
_cell.angle_gamma   90.00
#
_symmetry.space_group_name_H-M   'P 1'
#
loop_
_entity.id
_entity.type
_entity.pdbx_description
1 polymer ?
#
loop_
_entity_poly.entity_id
_entity_poly.type
_entity_poly.pdbx_seq_one_letter_code
_entity_poly.pdbx_strand_id
1 'polypeptide(L)'
;MKAKLTFGLIGNEIIATTFAASLEEVGHVQLDNWRDADLLILGVATGDLKTVIDELTAENLWQPGQMVVHLAGEFGYSILKPAAAAGVIPLAIHPAMQFTCTQSTDLLRMRESYFAVAAPEAALPIAQALVIDMGSEPIAIAESDRAKYFEAWSVASNFSALVVNQAIGLLEEIGIEHARAVIAPAVRSAVDQALAVGHRPFDPDELLP
;
A
#
# COMPACT_ATOMS: atom_id res chain seq x y z
N MET A 1 19.47 -8.59 19.03
CA MET A 1 18.79 -7.26 19.02
C MET A 1 18.69 -6.82 17.57
N LYS A 2 17.49 -6.61 17.03
CA LYS A 2 17.34 -6.00 15.72
C LYS A 2 17.81 -4.55 15.77
N ALA A 3 18.46 -4.07 14.70
CA ALA A 3 18.85 -2.67 14.59
C ALA A 3 17.58 -1.80 14.57
N LYS A 4 17.55 -0.76 15.40
CA LYS A 4 16.46 0.23 15.41
C LYS A 4 16.84 1.36 14.49
N LEU A 5 15.93 1.73 13.58
CA LEU A 5 16.09 2.83 12.68
C LEU A 5 15.39 4.08 13.22
N THR A 6 15.89 5.22 12.83
CA THR A 6 15.17 6.48 12.90
C THR A 6 14.43 6.70 11.59
N PHE A 7 13.24 7.30 11.64
CA PHE A 7 12.50 7.62 10.43
C PHE A 7 11.86 9.01 10.50
N GLY A 8 11.63 9.59 9.35
CA GLY A 8 10.89 10.82 9.17
C GLY A 8 9.75 10.64 8.18
N LEU A 9 8.78 11.54 8.20
CA LEU A 9 7.59 11.49 7.36
C LEU A 9 7.38 12.83 6.67
N ILE A 10 7.13 12.79 5.36
CA ILE A 10 6.61 13.92 4.58
C ILE A 10 5.21 13.54 4.10
N GLY A 11 4.20 14.39 4.40
CA GLY A 11 2.80 14.12 4.12
C GLY A 11 2.07 13.48 5.30
N ASN A 12 0.79 13.23 5.13
CA ASN A 12 -0.11 12.75 6.18
C ASN A 12 -1.19 11.78 5.68
N GLU A 13 -0.98 11.17 4.52
CA GLU A 13 -1.90 10.14 4.03
C GLU A 13 -2.04 9.01 5.06
N ILE A 14 -3.26 8.48 5.18
CA ILE A 14 -3.60 7.46 6.19
C ILE A 14 -2.70 6.22 6.08
N ILE A 15 -2.34 5.82 4.87
CA ILE A 15 -1.41 4.71 4.62
C ILE A 15 -0.05 4.98 5.26
N ALA A 16 0.46 6.20 5.15
CA ALA A 16 1.78 6.56 5.64
C ALA A 16 1.80 6.77 7.15
N THR A 17 0.78 7.40 7.71
CA THR A 17 0.66 7.55 9.17
C THR A 17 0.45 6.21 9.86
N THR A 18 -0.27 5.27 9.24
CA THR A 18 -0.42 3.91 9.76
C THR A 18 0.88 3.11 9.62
N PHE A 19 1.59 3.25 8.51
CA PHE A 19 2.91 2.65 8.31
C PHE A 19 3.93 3.16 9.34
N ALA A 20 3.97 4.47 9.58
CA ALA A 20 4.80 5.10 10.60
C ALA A 20 4.47 4.56 12.01
N ALA A 21 3.20 4.51 12.38
CA ALA A 21 2.76 3.97 13.68
C ALA A 21 3.14 2.48 13.84
N SER A 22 3.08 1.69 12.76
CA SER A 22 3.53 0.29 12.79
C SER A 22 5.05 0.17 13.03
N LEU A 23 5.85 1.07 12.49
CA LEU A 23 7.29 1.14 12.79
C LEU A 23 7.56 1.53 14.25
N GLU A 24 6.79 2.48 14.80
CA GLU A 24 6.92 2.86 16.23
C GLU A 24 6.57 1.70 17.17
N GLU A 25 5.51 0.93 16.88
CA GLU A 25 5.12 -0.23 17.70
C GLU A 25 6.23 -1.29 17.80
N VAL A 26 7.05 -1.42 16.77
CA VAL A 26 8.18 -2.36 16.79
C VAL A 26 9.49 -1.69 17.24
N GLY A 27 9.41 -0.41 17.64
CA GLY A 27 10.45 0.33 18.37
C GLY A 27 11.43 1.09 17.48
N HIS A 28 11.08 1.38 16.22
CA HIS A 28 11.73 2.44 15.44
C HIS A 28 11.33 3.81 16.00
N VAL A 29 12.08 4.86 15.71
CA VAL A 29 11.88 6.18 16.33
C VAL A 29 11.62 7.23 15.26
N GLN A 30 10.48 7.92 15.37
CA GLN A 30 10.19 9.05 14.48
C GLN A 30 10.98 10.28 14.92
N LEU A 31 11.58 10.99 13.95
CA LEU A 31 12.26 12.26 14.14
C LEU A 31 11.46 13.39 13.49
N ASP A 32 11.40 14.55 14.17
CA ASP A 32 10.80 15.77 13.62
C ASP A 32 11.54 16.28 12.39
N ASN A 33 12.89 16.22 12.44
CA ASN A 33 13.72 16.54 11.30
C ASN A 33 14.03 15.26 10.47
N TRP A 34 13.26 15.03 9.43
CA TRP A 34 13.41 13.86 8.57
C TRP A 34 14.78 13.76 7.88
N ARG A 35 15.54 14.88 7.77
CA ARG A 35 16.87 14.88 7.17
C ARG A 35 17.90 14.13 8.00
N ASP A 36 17.67 14.02 9.30
CA ASP A 36 18.57 13.34 10.23
C ASP A 36 18.19 11.85 10.40
N ALA A 37 17.12 11.40 9.74
CA ALA A 37 16.60 10.05 9.86
C ALA A 37 17.29 9.07 8.89
N ASP A 38 17.35 7.80 9.28
CA ASP A 38 17.85 6.71 8.43
C ASP A 38 16.88 6.41 7.28
N LEU A 39 15.58 6.60 7.52
CA LEU A 39 14.49 6.33 6.56
C LEU A 39 13.58 7.55 6.43
N LEU A 40 13.33 8.00 5.21
CA LEU A 40 12.27 8.97 4.89
C LEU A 40 11.08 8.27 4.25
N ILE A 41 9.89 8.49 4.80
CA ILE A 41 8.61 8.02 4.25
C ILE A 41 7.96 9.16 3.48
N LEU A 42 7.67 8.96 2.20
CA LEU A 42 6.87 9.86 1.38
C LEU A 42 5.41 9.45 1.46
N GLY A 43 4.69 10.10 2.38
CA GLY A 43 3.28 9.85 2.71
C GLY A 43 2.33 10.84 2.08
N VAL A 44 2.49 11.10 0.78
CA VAL A 44 1.67 12.02 -0.02
C VAL A 44 0.74 11.25 -0.94
N ALA A 45 -0.32 11.90 -1.42
CA ALA A 45 -1.20 11.30 -2.42
C ALA A 45 -0.40 10.87 -3.65
N THR A 46 -0.80 9.76 -4.27
CA THR A 46 -0.08 9.17 -5.41
C THR A 46 0.11 10.17 -6.56
N GLY A 47 -0.90 11.04 -6.81
CA GLY A 47 -0.81 12.09 -7.83
C GLY A 47 0.21 13.19 -7.54
N ASP A 48 0.54 13.41 -6.26
CA ASP A 48 1.47 14.47 -5.81
C ASP A 48 2.90 13.94 -5.64
N LEU A 49 3.08 12.62 -5.64
CA LEU A 49 4.37 11.98 -5.35
C LEU A 49 5.50 12.50 -6.25
N LYS A 50 5.24 12.61 -7.56
CA LYS A 50 6.23 13.12 -8.51
C LYS A 50 6.58 14.57 -8.23
N THR A 51 5.61 15.41 -7.93
CA THR A 51 5.80 16.84 -7.62
C THR A 51 6.70 17.00 -6.40
N VAL A 52 6.43 16.26 -5.32
CA VAL A 52 7.23 16.30 -4.10
C VAL A 52 8.67 15.83 -4.35
N ILE A 53 8.86 14.77 -5.15
CA ILE A 53 10.20 14.30 -5.53
C ILE A 53 10.96 15.38 -6.33
N ASP A 54 10.29 16.03 -7.28
CA ASP A 54 10.90 17.08 -8.12
C ASP A 54 11.26 18.32 -7.26
N GLU A 55 10.42 18.73 -6.31
CA GLU A 55 10.67 19.83 -5.37
C GLU A 55 11.88 19.54 -4.47
N LEU A 56 11.91 18.37 -3.83
CA LEU A 56 13.03 17.96 -2.96
C LEU A 56 14.34 17.88 -3.76
N THR A 57 14.27 17.50 -5.02
CA THR A 57 15.43 17.44 -5.92
C THR A 57 15.90 18.84 -6.29
N ALA A 58 14.99 19.74 -6.67
CA ALA A 58 15.32 21.11 -7.06
C ALA A 58 15.96 21.90 -5.90
N GLU A 59 15.52 21.63 -4.68
CA GLU A 59 16.04 22.25 -3.46
C GLU A 59 17.30 21.56 -2.90
N ASN A 60 17.77 20.48 -3.53
CA ASN A 60 18.92 19.66 -3.08
C ASN A 60 18.78 19.17 -1.63
N LEU A 61 17.61 18.67 -1.29
CA LEU A 61 17.28 18.27 0.09
C LEU A 61 17.58 16.79 0.39
N TRP A 62 17.92 15.99 -0.61
CA TRP A 62 18.22 14.58 -0.44
C TRP A 62 19.49 14.35 0.39
N GLN A 63 19.45 13.36 1.27
CA GLN A 63 20.59 12.98 2.10
C GLN A 63 21.24 11.70 1.55
N PRO A 64 22.51 11.75 1.11
CA PRO A 64 23.21 10.56 0.61
C PRO A 64 23.24 9.44 1.67
N GLY A 65 22.91 8.22 1.27
CA GLY A 65 22.83 7.06 2.15
C GLY A 65 21.50 6.90 2.90
N GLN A 66 20.63 7.91 2.89
CA GLN A 66 19.29 7.80 3.47
C GLN A 66 18.42 6.85 2.62
N MET A 67 17.66 5.98 3.26
CA MET A 67 16.59 5.23 2.61
C MET A 67 15.40 6.14 2.38
N VAL A 68 14.80 6.09 1.19
CA VAL A 68 13.55 6.80 0.90
C VAL A 68 12.52 5.81 0.40
N VAL A 69 11.39 5.73 1.07
CA VAL A 69 10.28 4.85 0.73
C VAL A 69 9.05 5.66 0.33
N HIS A 70 8.41 5.26 -0.77
CA HIS A 70 7.03 5.65 -1.06
C HIS A 70 6.08 4.46 -0.95
N LEU A 71 4.80 4.76 -0.71
CA LEU A 71 3.77 3.76 -0.47
C LEU A 71 2.75 3.65 -1.63
N ALA A 72 3.00 4.34 -2.74
CA ALA A 72 2.15 4.30 -3.92
C ALA A 72 2.21 2.94 -4.62
N GLY A 73 1.04 2.33 -4.85
CA GLY A 73 0.94 0.98 -5.41
C GLY A 73 1.33 0.88 -6.88
N GLU A 74 1.01 1.91 -7.67
CA GLU A 74 1.22 1.94 -9.12
C GLU A 74 2.67 2.19 -9.54
N PHE A 75 3.48 2.83 -8.67
CA PHE A 75 4.87 3.15 -8.97
C PHE A 75 5.83 2.13 -8.34
N GLY A 76 6.88 1.81 -9.05
CA GLY A 76 8.05 1.12 -8.51
C GLY A 76 9.06 2.11 -7.95
N TYR A 77 10.23 1.62 -7.55
CA TYR A 77 11.28 2.49 -7.00
C TYR A 77 11.91 3.43 -8.03
N SER A 78 11.68 3.20 -9.33
CA SER A 78 12.25 4.04 -10.40
C SER A 78 11.73 5.48 -10.40
N ILE A 79 10.58 5.76 -9.80
CA ILE A 79 10.08 7.13 -9.62
C ILE A 79 11.05 7.96 -8.76
N LEU A 80 11.81 7.31 -7.86
CA LEU A 80 12.84 7.93 -7.01
C LEU A 80 14.19 8.05 -7.70
N LYS A 81 14.28 7.87 -9.03
CA LYS A 81 15.56 8.02 -9.78
C LYS A 81 16.25 9.36 -9.54
N PRO A 82 15.56 10.52 -9.45
CA PRO A 82 16.23 11.79 -9.11
C PRO A 82 16.89 11.75 -7.72
N ALA A 83 16.22 11.19 -6.72
CA ALA A 83 16.78 11.02 -5.38
C ALA A 83 17.95 10.03 -5.36
N ALA A 84 17.84 8.92 -6.09
CA ALA A 84 18.91 7.93 -6.22
C ALA A 84 20.18 8.53 -6.86
N ALA A 85 20.04 9.47 -7.81
CA ALA A 85 21.15 10.20 -8.40
C ALA A 85 21.89 11.09 -7.37
N ALA A 86 21.21 11.48 -6.29
CA ALA A 86 21.79 12.21 -5.15
C ALA A 86 22.31 11.27 -4.04
N GLY A 87 22.35 9.94 -4.27
CA GLY A 87 22.90 8.96 -3.33
C GLY A 87 21.90 8.36 -2.36
N VAL A 88 20.60 8.58 -2.56
CA VAL A 88 19.51 7.97 -1.77
C VAL A 88 19.36 6.49 -2.14
N ILE A 89 18.94 5.67 -1.18
CA ILE A 89 18.55 4.27 -1.37
C ILE A 89 17.04 4.22 -1.62
N PRO A 90 16.56 4.03 -2.87
CA PRO A 90 15.14 4.09 -3.19
C PRO A 90 14.42 2.78 -2.86
N LEU A 91 13.27 2.90 -2.20
CA LEU A 91 12.39 1.78 -1.84
C LEU A 91 10.96 2.08 -2.27
N ALA A 92 10.24 1.08 -2.77
CA ALA A 92 8.81 1.12 -3.02
C ALA A 92 8.13 0.00 -2.23
N ILE A 93 7.27 0.36 -1.27
CA ILE A 93 6.57 -0.58 -0.41
C ILE A 93 5.08 -0.23 -0.44
N HIS A 94 4.23 -1.17 -0.83
CA HIS A 94 2.79 -0.95 -0.88
C HIS A 94 2.05 -2.01 -0.09
N PRO A 95 1.35 -1.67 1.00
CA PRO A 95 0.46 -2.58 1.70
C PRO A 95 -0.70 -3.00 0.79
N ALA A 96 -0.88 -4.30 0.57
CA ALA A 96 -1.93 -4.84 -0.31
C ALA A 96 -3.28 -4.89 0.42
N MET A 97 -3.70 -3.78 1.04
CA MET A 97 -4.97 -3.67 1.77
C MET A 97 -5.62 -2.31 1.56
N GLN A 98 -6.92 -2.23 1.83
CA GLN A 98 -7.66 -0.97 1.90
C GLN A 98 -7.58 -0.38 3.31
N PHE A 99 -7.28 0.92 3.41
CA PHE A 99 -7.30 1.66 4.67
C PHE A 99 -8.69 2.20 4.96
N THR A 100 -9.14 2.10 6.21
CA THR A 100 -10.52 2.42 6.63
C THR A 100 -10.64 3.71 7.40
N CYS A 101 -9.58 4.51 7.48
CA CYS A 101 -9.49 5.74 8.28
C CYS A 101 -9.56 5.53 9.81
N THR A 102 -9.46 4.29 10.28
CA THR A 102 -9.38 3.95 11.70
C THR A 102 -8.03 3.29 11.96
N GLN A 103 -7.05 4.09 12.38
CA GLN A 103 -5.66 3.68 12.50
C GLN A 103 -5.45 2.39 13.31
N SER A 104 -6.13 2.24 14.45
CA SER A 104 -6.00 1.03 15.29
C SER A 104 -6.45 -0.25 14.59
N THR A 105 -7.54 -0.19 13.80
CA THR A 105 -8.02 -1.33 13.00
C THR A 105 -7.07 -1.62 11.86
N ASP A 106 -6.59 -0.56 11.19
CA ASP A 106 -5.69 -0.71 10.06
C ASP A 106 -4.32 -1.25 10.47
N LEU A 107 -3.80 -0.90 11.65
CA LEU A 107 -2.60 -1.49 12.24
C LEU A 107 -2.70 -3.01 12.44
N LEU A 108 -3.85 -3.49 12.94
CA LEU A 108 -4.08 -4.93 13.09
C LEU A 108 -4.12 -5.65 11.74
N ARG A 109 -4.81 -5.05 10.77
CA ARG A 109 -4.94 -5.59 9.40
C ARG A 109 -3.60 -5.62 8.67
N MET A 110 -2.73 -4.64 8.90
CA MET A 110 -1.40 -4.59 8.30
C MET A 110 -0.58 -5.85 8.65
N ARG A 111 -0.65 -6.34 9.88
CA ARG A 111 0.08 -7.56 10.32
C ARG A 111 -0.38 -8.83 9.62
N GLU A 112 -1.59 -8.84 9.09
CA GLU A 112 -2.17 -9.97 8.34
C GLU A 112 -2.08 -9.77 6.83
N SER A 113 -1.44 -8.68 6.39
CA SER A 113 -1.39 -8.28 4.98
C SER A 113 -0.06 -8.60 4.35
N TYR A 114 -0.10 -8.80 3.03
CA TYR A 114 1.08 -8.82 2.20
C TYR A 114 1.48 -7.41 1.77
N PHE A 115 2.78 -7.20 1.63
CA PHE A 115 3.31 -5.94 1.12
C PHE A 115 4.10 -6.17 -0.15
N ALA A 116 3.70 -5.51 -1.24
CA ALA A 116 4.47 -5.50 -2.46
C ALA A 116 5.70 -4.62 -2.30
N VAL A 117 6.88 -5.21 -2.38
CA VAL A 117 8.16 -4.52 -2.26
C VAL A 117 8.92 -4.51 -3.58
N ALA A 118 9.52 -3.38 -3.92
CA ALA A 118 10.46 -3.23 -5.01
C ALA A 118 11.61 -2.29 -4.60
N ALA A 119 12.83 -2.66 -4.93
CA ALA A 119 14.03 -1.90 -4.67
C ALA A 119 15.15 -2.36 -5.61
N PRO A 120 16.26 -1.62 -5.76
CA PRO A 120 17.47 -2.17 -6.34
C PRO A 120 17.91 -3.45 -5.63
N GLU A 121 18.52 -4.39 -6.34
CA GLU A 121 18.86 -5.72 -5.84
C GLU A 121 19.58 -5.69 -4.48
N ALA A 122 20.54 -4.78 -4.31
CA ALA A 122 21.27 -4.64 -3.05
C ALA A 122 20.43 -4.09 -1.89
N ALA A 123 19.32 -3.39 -2.15
CA ALA A 123 18.43 -2.78 -1.15
C ALA A 123 17.15 -3.60 -0.90
N LEU A 124 16.82 -4.56 -1.77
CA LEU A 124 15.62 -5.37 -1.63
C LEU A 124 15.53 -6.10 -0.27
N PRO A 125 16.61 -6.69 0.27
CA PRO A 125 16.56 -7.31 1.60
C PRO A 125 16.21 -6.32 2.71
N ILE A 126 16.57 -5.03 2.56
CA ILE A 126 16.22 -3.98 3.54
C ILE A 126 14.72 -3.71 3.51
N ALA A 127 14.14 -3.54 2.31
CA ALA A 127 12.70 -3.34 2.15
C ALA A 127 11.90 -4.53 2.71
N GLN A 128 12.35 -5.76 2.46
CA GLN A 128 11.74 -6.96 3.01
C GLN A 128 11.84 -7.03 4.53
N ALA A 129 13.01 -6.68 5.09
CA ALA A 129 13.23 -6.68 6.55
C ALA A 129 12.32 -5.67 7.26
N LEU A 130 12.10 -4.48 6.70
CA LEU A 130 11.17 -3.49 7.24
C LEU A 130 9.73 -4.06 7.34
N VAL A 131 9.27 -4.73 6.29
CA VAL A 131 7.94 -5.35 6.26
C VAL A 131 7.82 -6.48 7.29
N ILE A 132 8.84 -7.33 7.39
CA ILE A 132 8.87 -8.44 8.37
C ILE A 132 8.92 -7.89 9.81
N ASP A 133 9.63 -6.79 10.04
CA ASP A 133 9.70 -6.17 11.36
C ASP A 133 8.34 -5.68 11.84
N MET A 134 7.51 -5.16 10.94
CA MET A 134 6.12 -4.77 11.21
C MET A 134 5.16 -5.96 11.39
N GLY A 135 5.63 -7.20 11.23
CA GLY A 135 4.81 -8.41 11.37
C GLY A 135 4.02 -8.79 10.13
N SER A 136 4.36 -8.21 8.99
CA SER A 136 3.70 -8.43 7.69
C SER A 136 4.56 -9.30 6.77
N GLU A 137 3.99 -9.75 5.63
CA GLU A 137 4.71 -10.60 4.67
C GLU A 137 5.12 -9.83 3.41
N PRO A 138 6.41 -9.73 3.06
CA PRO A 138 6.85 -9.07 1.84
C PRO A 138 6.72 -9.98 0.61
N ILE A 139 6.18 -9.42 -0.49
CA ILE A 139 6.22 -10.03 -1.82
C ILE A 139 7.09 -9.15 -2.72
N ALA A 140 8.17 -9.69 -3.25
CA ALA A 140 8.99 -8.96 -4.21
C ALA A 140 8.26 -8.89 -5.56
N ILE A 141 8.03 -7.67 -6.04
CA ILE A 141 7.43 -7.39 -7.34
C ILE A 141 8.50 -6.72 -8.21
N ALA A 142 8.79 -7.31 -9.37
CA ALA A 142 9.74 -6.71 -10.29
C ALA A 142 9.24 -5.33 -10.76
N GLU A 143 10.16 -4.42 -11.04
CA GLU A 143 9.82 -3.07 -11.51
C GLU A 143 8.93 -3.09 -12.76
N SER A 144 9.19 -4.01 -13.70
CA SER A 144 8.39 -4.22 -14.91
C SER A 144 6.95 -4.67 -14.64
N ASP A 145 6.70 -5.32 -13.52
CA ASP A 145 5.43 -5.95 -13.21
C ASP A 145 4.57 -5.10 -12.26
N ARG A 146 5.09 -3.96 -11.81
CA ARG A 146 4.43 -3.08 -10.84
C ARG A 146 3.06 -2.60 -11.31
N ALA A 147 2.96 -2.19 -12.56
CA ALA A 147 1.68 -1.76 -13.14
C ALA A 147 0.65 -2.89 -13.16
N LYS A 148 1.08 -4.11 -13.52
CA LYS A 148 0.19 -5.29 -13.54
C LYS A 148 -0.26 -5.70 -12.14
N TYR A 149 0.64 -5.64 -11.17
CA TYR A 149 0.29 -5.84 -9.75
C TYR A 149 -0.77 -4.86 -9.30
N PHE A 150 -0.57 -3.55 -9.58
CA PHE A 150 -1.50 -2.51 -9.14
C PHE A 150 -2.85 -2.59 -9.87
N GLU A 151 -2.86 -2.98 -11.16
CA GLU A 151 -4.09 -3.29 -11.89
C GLU A 151 -4.89 -4.40 -11.17
N ALA A 152 -4.23 -5.52 -10.83
CA ALA A 152 -4.89 -6.63 -10.14
C ALA A 152 -5.43 -6.21 -8.76
N TRP A 153 -4.65 -5.44 -7.98
CA TRP A 153 -5.08 -4.90 -6.70
C TRP A 153 -6.28 -3.94 -6.86
N SER A 154 -6.26 -3.05 -7.85
CA SER A 154 -7.33 -2.10 -8.13
C SER A 154 -8.62 -2.80 -8.55
N VAL A 155 -8.53 -3.86 -9.36
CA VAL A 155 -9.69 -4.70 -9.71
C VAL A 155 -10.28 -5.32 -8.46
N ALA A 156 -9.47 -5.95 -7.62
CA ALA A 156 -9.95 -6.61 -6.41
C ALA A 156 -10.57 -5.64 -5.39
N SER A 157 -10.03 -4.42 -5.27
CA SER A 157 -10.46 -3.46 -4.26
C SER A 157 -11.58 -2.53 -4.76
N ASN A 158 -11.32 -1.78 -5.83
CA ASN A 158 -12.21 -0.70 -6.27
C ASN A 158 -13.45 -1.23 -7.01
N PHE A 159 -13.27 -2.22 -7.92
CA PHE A 159 -14.40 -2.78 -8.65
C PHE A 159 -15.30 -3.61 -7.75
N SER A 160 -14.74 -4.34 -6.77
CA SER A 160 -15.56 -5.06 -5.79
C SER A 160 -16.45 -4.11 -4.98
N ALA A 161 -15.91 -2.98 -4.53
CA ALA A 161 -16.69 -1.95 -3.83
C ALA A 161 -17.78 -1.35 -4.72
N LEU A 162 -17.48 -1.07 -6.00
CA LEU A 162 -18.44 -0.52 -6.96
C LEU A 162 -19.62 -1.47 -7.18
N VAL A 163 -19.35 -2.76 -7.43
CA VAL A 163 -20.39 -3.78 -7.65
C VAL A 163 -21.27 -3.94 -6.42
N VAL A 164 -20.70 -3.96 -5.21
CA VAL A 164 -21.45 -4.04 -3.96
C VAL A 164 -22.35 -2.81 -3.77
N ASN A 165 -21.82 -1.60 -4.03
CA ASN A 165 -22.61 -0.37 -3.93
C ASN A 165 -23.78 -0.34 -4.92
N GLN A 166 -23.59 -0.83 -6.14
CA GLN A 166 -24.65 -0.93 -7.13
C GLN A 166 -25.75 -1.91 -6.68
N ALA A 167 -25.36 -3.08 -6.15
CA ALA A 167 -26.32 -4.05 -5.63
C ALA A 167 -27.15 -3.50 -4.45
N ILE A 168 -26.51 -2.72 -3.57
CA ILE A 168 -27.19 -1.99 -2.48
C ILE A 168 -28.23 -1.02 -3.07
N GLY A 169 -27.84 -0.20 -4.06
CA GLY A 169 -28.74 0.77 -4.70
C GLY A 169 -29.99 0.11 -5.30
N LEU A 170 -29.81 -1.00 -6.00
CA LEU A 170 -30.95 -1.75 -6.58
C LEU A 170 -31.94 -2.25 -5.52
N LEU A 171 -31.46 -2.66 -4.34
CA LEU A 171 -32.35 -3.06 -3.22
C LEU A 171 -33.06 -1.86 -2.60
N GLU A 172 -32.38 -0.72 -2.49
CA GLU A 172 -32.96 0.54 -1.99
C GLU A 172 -34.06 1.06 -2.93
N GLU A 173 -33.88 0.95 -4.26
CA GLU A 173 -34.88 1.32 -5.27
C GLU A 173 -36.20 0.56 -5.13
N ILE A 174 -36.18 -0.67 -4.65
CA ILE A 174 -37.39 -1.48 -4.37
C ILE A 174 -37.89 -1.39 -2.93
N GLY A 175 -37.33 -0.43 -2.14
CA GLY A 175 -37.81 -0.11 -0.80
C GLY A 175 -37.23 -0.97 0.33
N ILE A 176 -36.10 -1.64 0.13
CA ILE A 176 -35.45 -2.43 1.18
C ILE A 176 -34.64 -1.51 2.11
N GLU A 177 -35.13 -1.27 3.33
CA GLU A 177 -34.50 -0.34 4.29
C GLU A 177 -33.12 -0.79 4.80
N HIS A 178 -32.84 -2.10 4.84
CA HIS A 178 -31.58 -2.66 5.33
C HIS A 178 -30.75 -3.33 4.23
N ALA A 179 -30.72 -2.74 3.04
CA ALA A 179 -30.10 -3.29 1.83
C ALA A 179 -28.70 -3.86 2.06
N ARG A 180 -27.85 -3.16 2.84
CA ARG A 180 -26.50 -3.64 3.19
C ARG A 180 -26.51 -4.96 3.95
N ALA A 181 -27.39 -5.10 4.93
CA ALA A 181 -27.49 -6.31 5.72
C ALA A 181 -28.04 -7.49 4.89
N VAL A 182 -28.96 -7.21 3.97
CA VAL A 182 -29.55 -8.20 3.07
C VAL A 182 -28.52 -8.75 2.09
N ILE A 183 -27.72 -7.89 1.46
CA ILE A 183 -26.77 -8.33 0.43
C ILE A 183 -25.45 -8.88 0.99
N ALA A 184 -25.05 -8.50 2.22
CA ALA A 184 -23.76 -8.84 2.79
C ALA A 184 -23.44 -10.35 2.83
N PRO A 185 -24.37 -11.27 3.16
CA PRO A 185 -24.09 -12.71 3.12
C PRO A 185 -23.77 -13.22 1.71
N ALA A 186 -24.52 -12.75 0.70
CA ALA A 186 -24.32 -13.16 -0.69
C ALA A 186 -22.95 -12.69 -1.21
N VAL A 187 -22.59 -11.43 -0.93
CA VAL A 187 -21.29 -10.89 -1.32
C VAL A 187 -20.14 -11.68 -0.67
N ARG A 188 -20.21 -11.93 0.65
CA ARG A 188 -19.18 -12.68 1.36
C ARG A 188 -19.01 -14.08 0.80
N SER A 189 -20.10 -14.83 0.62
CA SER A 189 -20.02 -16.19 0.10
C SER A 189 -19.50 -16.24 -1.33
N ALA A 190 -19.85 -15.27 -2.18
CA ALA A 190 -19.31 -15.19 -3.54
C ALA A 190 -17.80 -14.92 -3.56
N VAL A 191 -17.32 -14.00 -2.71
CA VAL A 191 -15.88 -13.73 -2.56
C VAL A 191 -15.14 -14.94 -2.00
N ASP A 192 -15.64 -15.54 -0.93
CA ASP A 192 -15.03 -16.73 -0.31
C ASP A 192 -14.94 -17.89 -1.31
N GLN A 193 -15.98 -18.11 -2.10
CA GLN A 193 -16.00 -19.14 -3.15
C GLN A 193 -14.98 -18.82 -4.25
N ALA A 194 -14.89 -17.58 -4.72
CA ALA A 194 -13.93 -17.18 -5.73
C ALA A 194 -12.49 -17.38 -5.26
N LEU A 195 -12.19 -17.01 -4.01
CA LEU A 195 -10.87 -17.22 -3.41
C LEU A 195 -10.53 -18.70 -3.23
N ALA A 196 -11.50 -19.53 -2.86
CA ALA A 196 -11.30 -20.98 -2.67
C ALA A 196 -11.05 -21.74 -3.98
N VAL A 197 -11.68 -21.31 -5.07
CA VAL A 197 -11.56 -21.98 -6.38
C VAL A 197 -10.33 -21.49 -7.15
N GLY A 198 -9.85 -20.28 -6.88
CA GLY A 198 -8.79 -19.63 -7.61
C GLY A 198 -9.23 -19.11 -9.00
N HIS A 199 -8.24 -18.74 -9.82
CA HIS A 199 -8.51 -18.17 -11.14
C HIS A 199 -9.20 -19.16 -12.08
N ARG A 200 -10.38 -18.77 -12.58
CA ARG A 200 -11.05 -19.40 -13.71
C ARG A 200 -11.21 -18.40 -14.85
N PRO A 201 -11.08 -18.83 -16.11
CA PRO A 201 -11.49 -17.99 -17.23
C PRO A 201 -12.96 -17.57 -17.06
N PHE A 202 -13.26 -16.34 -17.43
CA PHE A 202 -14.62 -15.82 -17.40
C PHE A 202 -15.48 -16.56 -18.42
N ASP A 203 -16.60 -17.13 -17.98
CA ASP A 203 -17.64 -17.72 -18.83
C ASP A 203 -18.86 -16.80 -18.81
N PRO A 204 -19.20 -16.14 -19.95
CA PRO A 204 -20.37 -15.27 -20.02
C PRO A 204 -21.69 -15.98 -19.69
N ASP A 205 -21.79 -17.29 -19.94
CA ASP A 205 -23.00 -18.07 -19.74
C ASP A 205 -23.28 -18.35 -18.25
N GLU A 206 -22.26 -18.24 -17.38
CA GLU A 206 -22.42 -18.37 -15.91
C GLU A 206 -23.11 -17.14 -15.27
N LEU A 207 -23.24 -16.01 -16.00
CA LEU A 207 -23.87 -14.79 -15.47
C LEU A 207 -25.38 -14.70 -15.73
N LEU A 208 -25.90 -15.55 -16.56
CA LEU A 208 -27.34 -15.53 -16.91
C LEU A 208 -28.05 -16.63 -16.12
N PRO A 209 -29.08 -16.29 -15.32
CA PRO A 209 -29.92 -17.26 -14.64
C PRO A 209 -30.74 -18.08 -15.61
#